data_fb1af82ebcb9dc5f2b5c474fcff9acb6
#
_entry.id   fb1af82ebcb9dc5f2b5c474fcff9acb6
#
_cell.length_a   1.000
_cell.length_b   1.000
_cell.length_c   1.000
_cell.angle_alpha   90.00
_cell.angle_beta   90.00
_cell.angle_gamma   90.00
#
_symmetry.space_group_name_H-M   'P 1'
#
loop_
_entity.id
_entity.type
_entity.pdbx_description
1 polymer ?
#
loop_
_entity_poly.entity_id
_entity_poly.type
_entity_poly.pdbx_seq_one_letter_code
_entity_poly.pdbx_strand_id
1 'polypeptide(L)'
;MKEFDPDTLAQFNGQDGNPVYIAYQGRVFDVSGSKLWAGGLHMKRHHAARELSADIEAAPHGEEVFDRYPQVGLLKEKTEPVRAMPAMLSFLISRFPFLERHPHPMTVHFPIVFFLSVVLFNILYLSYGVASFKSTSLHCLIAGLLSLPVAMLTGLFTWWLNYMARPMRAVTLKITMSAILLIAGAGALLLRIFVPGILEARGIAGIIYLILILSFVPLVSAIGWLGATLTFPIARR
;
A
#
# COMPACT_ATOMS: atom_id res chain seq x y z
N MET A 1 11.08 13.33 -36.38
CA MET A 1 10.35 12.18 -35.81
C MET A 1 9.13 12.71 -35.12
N LYS A 2 8.00 12.00 -35.20
CA LYS A 2 6.77 12.40 -34.50
C LYS A 2 6.95 12.20 -32.98
N GLU A 3 6.45 13.15 -32.20
CA GLU A 3 6.46 13.02 -30.74
C GLU A 3 5.06 12.59 -30.28
N PHE A 4 5.03 11.61 -29.40
CA PHE A 4 3.83 11.09 -28.76
C PHE A 4 3.91 11.38 -27.27
N ASP A 5 2.80 11.77 -26.67
CA ASP A 5 2.57 11.64 -25.24
C ASP A 5 1.73 10.38 -24.95
N PRO A 6 1.60 9.93 -23.71
CA PRO A 6 0.81 8.74 -23.38
C PRO A 6 -0.65 8.80 -23.85
N ASP A 7 -1.26 9.99 -23.86
CA ASP A 7 -2.66 10.17 -24.22
C ASP A 7 -2.83 10.09 -25.76
N THR A 8 -1.89 10.64 -26.52
CA THR A 8 -1.86 10.51 -27.99
C THR A 8 -1.48 9.11 -28.42
N LEU A 9 -0.54 8.45 -27.72
CA LEU A 9 -0.19 7.05 -28.00
C LEU A 9 -1.38 6.11 -27.78
N ALA A 10 -2.21 6.37 -26.75
CA ALA A 10 -3.39 5.55 -26.42
C ALA A 10 -4.40 5.40 -27.55
N GLN A 11 -4.40 6.33 -28.55
CA GLN A 11 -5.27 6.26 -29.72
C GLN A 11 -4.85 5.16 -30.71
N PHE A 12 -3.58 4.70 -30.65
CA PHE A 12 -3.02 3.74 -31.59
C PHE A 12 -3.09 2.30 -31.03
N ASN A 13 -4.28 1.90 -30.65
CA ASN A 13 -4.57 0.66 -29.91
C ASN A 13 -5.02 -0.51 -30.79
N GLY A 14 -5.10 -0.34 -32.11
CA GLY A 14 -5.55 -1.38 -33.04
C GLY A 14 -7.06 -1.64 -33.05
N GLN A 15 -7.86 -0.79 -32.42
CA GLN A 15 -9.32 -0.85 -32.44
C GLN A 15 -9.87 0.18 -33.44
N ASP A 16 -11.07 -0.06 -33.93
CA ASP A 16 -11.79 0.86 -34.84
C ASP A 16 -10.98 1.25 -36.11
N GLY A 17 -10.07 0.37 -36.55
CA GLY A 17 -9.23 0.62 -37.72
C GLY A 17 -7.98 1.46 -37.45
N ASN A 18 -7.70 1.81 -36.19
CA ASN A 18 -6.49 2.53 -35.83
C ASN A 18 -5.25 1.63 -35.95
N PRO A 19 -4.08 2.19 -36.29
CA PRO A 19 -2.82 1.46 -36.24
C PRO A 19 -2.51 0.92 -34.83
N VAL A 20 -1.61 -0.06 -34.78
CA VAL A 20 -1.16 -0.65 -33.51
C VAL A 20 0.26 -0.15 -33.21
N TYR A 21 0.41 0.72 -32.25
CA TYR A 21 1.70 1.23 -31.82
C TYR A 21 2.02 0.75 -30.42
N ILE A 22 3.30 0.55 -30.15
CA ILE A 22 3.83 0.29 -28.80
C ILE A 22 5.02 1.19 -28.55
N ALA A 23 5.31 1.46 -27.29
CA ALA A 23 6.54 2.13 -26.93
C ALA A 23 7.48 1.19 -26.15
N TYR A 24 8.78 1.33 -26.41
CA TYR A 24 9.88 0.66 -25.75
C TYR A 24 11.06 1.62 -25.58
N GLN A 25 11.49 1.84 -24.36
CA GLN A 25 12.58 2.77 -24.00
C GLN A 25 12.43 4.15 -24.65
N GLY A 26 11.20 4.70 -24.59
CA GLY A 26 10.89 6.00 -25.16
C GLY A 26 10.82 6.03 -26.69
N ARG A 27 10.98 4.92 -27.40
CA ARG A 27 10.83 4.80 -28.87
C ARG A 27 9.47 4.19 -29.17
N VAL A 28 8.75 4.77 -30.15
CA VAL A 28 7.44 4.27 -30.59
C VAL A 28 7.58 3.51 -31.88
N PHE A 29 7.07 2.27 -31.91
CA PHE A 29 7.15 1.35 -33.03
C PHE A 29 5.75 1.05 -33.56
N ASP A 30 5.62 0.96 -34.88
CA ASP A 30 4.40 0.50 -35.55
C ASP A 30 4.44 -1.01 -35.72
N VAL A 31 3.61 -1.69 -34.96
CA VAL A 31 3.47 -3.16 -34.99
C VAL A 31 2.19 -3.63 -35.69
N SER A 32 1.52 -2.74 -36.43
CA SER A 32 0.25 -3.03 -37.11
C SER A 32 0.35 -4.23 -38.07
N GLY A 33 1.51 -4.44 -38.71
CA GLY A 33 1.75 -5.56 -39.60
C GLY A 33 1.94 -6.91 -38.90
N SER A 34 2.01 -6.94 -37.59
CA SER A 34 2.26 -8.16 -36.81
C SER A 34 0.98 -8.91 -36.50
N LYS A 35 0.91 -10.18 -36.91
CA LYS A 35 -0.21 -11.06 -36.52
C LYS A 35 -0.30 -11.30 -35.00
N LEU A 36 0.82 -11.15 -34.28
CA LEU A 36 0.88 -11.31 -32.83
C LEU A 36 0.24 -10.12 -32.10
N TRP A 37 0.07 -8.98 -32.78
CA TRP A 37 -0.54 -7.76 -32.26
C TRP A 37 -1.92 -7.49 -32.85
N ALA A 38 -2.53 -8.50 -33.48
CA ALA A 38 -3.86 -8.35 -34.08
C ALA A 38 -4.88 -7.84 -33.03
N GLY A 39 -5.59 -6.75 -33.36
CA GLY A 39 -6.54 -6.09 -32.46
C GLY A 39 -5.91 -5.40 -31.27
N GLY A 40 -4.62 -5.08 -31.33
CA GLY A 40 -3.91 -4.34 -30.27
C GLY A 40 -3.61 -5.14 -29.01
N LEU A 41 -3.66 -6.48 -29.08
CA LEU A 41 -3.44 -7.34 -27.92
C LEU A 41 -2.43 -8.45 -28.24
N HIS A 42 -1.27 -8.41 -27.58
CA HIS A 42 -0.24 -9.43 -27.72
C HIS A 42 -0.43 -10.55 -26.70
N MET A 43 -0.47 -11.82 -27.19
CA MET A 43 -0.60 -13.03 -26.36
C MET A 43 -1.78 -13.00 -25.36
N LYS A 44 -2.86 -12.28 -25.68
CA LYS A 44 -4.02 -12.04 -24.81
C LYS A 44 -3.65 -11.42 -23.44
N ARG A 45 -2.49 -10.79 -23.33
CA ARG A 45 -1.94 -10.31 -22.07
C ARG A 45 -1.48 -8.85 -22.12
N HIS A 46 -0.74 -8.46 -23.17
CA HIS A 46 -0.15 -7.15 -23.27
C HIS A 46 -0.92 -6.28 -24.27
N HIS A 47 -1.47 -5.18 -23.79
CA HIS A 47 -2.16 -4.21 -24.65
C HIS A 47 -1.17 -3.31 -25.36
N ALA A 48 -1.44 -2.99 -26.62
CA ALA A 48 -0.75 -1.94 -27.36
C ALA A 48 -1.05 -0.54 -26.81
N ALA A 49 -0.54 0.47 -27.46
CA ALA A 49 -0.76 1.89 -27.16
C ALA A 49 -0.21 2.34 -25.79
N ARG A 50 0.86 1.71 -25.32
CA ARG A 50 1.53 2.04 -24.05
C ARG A 50 3.02 1.69 -24.06
N GLU A 51 3.72 2.16 -23.04
CA GLU A 51 5.10 1.81 -22.76
C GLU A 51 5.17 0.37 -22.22
N LEU A 52 6.05 -0.47 -22.81
CA LEU A 52 6.17 -1.89 -22.54
C LEU A 52 7.59 -2.32 -22.13
N SER A 53 8.50 -1.41 -21.78
CA SER A 53 9.86 -1.75 -21.40
C SER A 53 9.95 -2.79 -20.29
N ALA A 54 9.18 -2.62 -19.22
CA ALA A 54 9.13 -3.58 -18.12
C ALA A 54 8.53 -4.94 -18.51
N ASP A 55 7.58 -4.96 -19.46
CA ASP A 55 6.98 -6.20 -19.96
C ASP A 55 7.98 -6.97 -20.83
N ILE A 56 8.84 -6.26 -21.59
CA ILE A 56 9.87 -6.86 -22.45
C ILE A 56 11.00 -7.46 -21.62
N GLU A 57 11.42 -6.83 -20.54
CA GLU A 57 12.45 -7.39 -19.63
C GLU A 57 12.02 -8.75 -19.04
N ALA A 58 10.73 -8.97 -18.88
CA ALA A 58 10.15 -10.22 -18.39
C ALA A 58 9.79 -11.21 -19.51
N ALA A 59 9.97 -10.84 -20.79
CA ALA A 59 9.59 -11.67 -21.93
C ALA A 59 10.69 -12.70 -22.29
N PRO A 60 10.35 -13.80 -22.94
CA PRO A 60 11.33 -14.80 -23.42
C PRO A 60 12.14 -14.32 -24.63
N HIS A 61 11.93 -13.12 -25.12
CA HIS A 61 12.64 -12.48 -26.26
C HIS A 61 13.12 -11.08 -25.83
N GLY A 62 14.23 -10.63 -26.40
CA GLY A 62 14.81 -9.33 -26.13
C GLY A 62 14.33 -8.23 -27.10
N GLU A 63 15.08 -7.13 -27.13
CA GLU A 63 14.78 -5.95 -27.95
C GLU A 63 14.95 -6.18 -29.46
N GLU A 64 15.66 -7.23 -29.87
CA GLU A 64 15.90 -7.59 -31.27
C GLU A 64 14.59 -7.79 -32.08
N VAL A 65 13.47 -8.00 -31.40
CA VAL A 65 12.17 -8.12 -32.07
C VAL A 65 11.72 -6.81 -32.70
N PHE A 66 12.21 -5.66 -32.22
CA PHE A 66 11.84 -4.33 -32.73
C PHE A 66 12.55 -3.96 -34.01
N ASP A 67 13.65 -4.60 -34.38
CA ASP A 67 14.37 -4.38 -35.63
C ASP A 67 13.49 -4.65 -36.88
N ARG A 68 12.40 -5.39 -36.68
CA ARG A 68 11.43 -5.75 -37.73
C ARG A 68 10.36 -4.70 -37.96
N TYR A 69 10.24 -3.71 -37.07
CA TYR A 69 9.16 -2.75 -37.07
C TYR A 69 9.70 -1.33 -37.27
N PRO A 70 9.02 -0.50 -38.07
CA PRO A 70 9.45 0.87 -38.25
C PRO A 70 9.26 1.66 -36.94
N GLN A 71 10.29 2.39 -36.55
CA GLN A 71 10.17 3.41 -35.50
C GLN A 71 9.43 4.63 -36.08
N VAL A 72 8.26 4.95 -35.53
CA VAL A 72 7.38 6.02 -35.99
C VAL A 72 7.50 7.29 -35.17
N GLY A 73 8.13 7.23 -34.01
CA GLY A 73 8.31 8.41 -33.17
C GLY A 73 9.04 8.15 -31.85
N LEU A 74 8.95 9.16 -31.01
CA LEU A 74 9.45 9.13 -29.63
C LEU A 74 8.30 9.37 -28.66
N LEU A 75 8.26 8.60 -27.59
CA LEU A 75 7.34 8.82 -26.49
C LEU A 75 7.97 9.86 -25.55
N LYS A 76 7.34 11.01 -25.44
CA LYS A 76 7.67 11.95 -24.36
C LYS A 76 7.15 11.35 -23.05
N GLU A 77 8.04 11.16 -22.11
CA GLU A 77 7.60 10.97 -20.73
C GLU A 77 6.71 12.15 -20.36
N LYS A 78 5.50 11.83 -19.91
CA LYS A 78 4.65 12.84 -19.26
C LYS A 78 5.43 13.29 -18.03
N THR A 79 6.20 14.36 -18.14
CA THR A 79 6.80 15.00 -16.97
C THR A 79 5.63 15.50 -16.13
N GLU A 80 5.08 14.63 -15.30
CA GLU A 80 4.20 15.07 -14.22
C GLU A 80 4.99 16.15 -13.49
N PRO A 81 4.42 17.34 -13.25
CA PRO A 81 5.14 18.38 -12.54
C PRO A 81 5.66 17.75 -11.25
N VAL A 82 6.97 17.58 -11.15
CA VAL A 82 7.63 17.09 -9.95
C VAL A 82 7.21 18.05 -8.87
N ARG A 83 6.30 17.62 -8.02
CA ARG A 83 5.84 18.42 -6.89
C ARG A 83 7.08 18.76 -6.09
N ALA A 84 7.43 20.03 -6.05
CA ALA A 84 8.63 20.50 -5.36
C ALA A 84 8.58 19.96 -3.93
N MET A 85 9.54 19.09 -3.61
CA MET A 85 9.64 18.47 -2.30
C MET A 85 9.93 19.58 -1.27
N PRO A 86 9.18 19.68 -0.17
CA PRO A 86 9.48 20.65 0.87
C PRO A 86 10.94 20.55 1.31
N ALA A 87 11.62 21.68 1.48
CA ALA A 87 13.05 21.72 1.78
C ALA A 87 13.44 20.89 3.01
N MET A 88 12.58 20.87 4.03
CA MET A 88 12.79 20.05 5.23
C MET A 88 12.79 18.55 4.93
N LEU A 89 11.97 18.12 3.98
CA LEU A 89 11.85 16.71 3.61
C LEU A 89 13.00 16.26 2.71
N SER A 90 13.41 17.11 1.75
CA SER A 90 14.62 16.86 0.93
C SER A 90 15.87 16.79 1.82
N PHE A 91 15.97 17.64 2.84
CA PHE A 91 17.05 17.56 3.84
C PHE A 91 16.99 16.23 4.62
N LEU A 92 15.82 15.82 5.11
CA LEU A 92 15.67 14.54 5.83
C LEU A 92 16.04 13.33 4.96
N ILE A 93 15.60 13.30 3.72
CA ILE A 93 15.90 12.22 2.79
C ILE A 93 17.39 12.19 2.44
N SER A 94 18.00 13.35 2.17
CA SER A 94 19.45 13.41 1.89
C SER A 94 20.30 12.99 3.11
N ARG A 95 19.82 13.28 4.33
CA ARG A 95 20.53 12.90 5.57
C ARG A 95 20.31 11.42 5.94
N PHE A 96 19.14 10.87 5.59
CA PHE A 96 18.74 9.50 5.90
C PHE A 96 18.16 8.79 4.66
N PRO A 97 19.02 8.34 3.73
CA PRO A 97 18.58 7.72 2.45
C PRO A 97 17.73 6.45 2.63
N PHE A 98 17.80 5.78 3.80
CA PHE A 98 16.96 4.61 4.10
C PHE A 98 15.46 4.96 4.14
N LEU A 99 15.09 6.24 4.34
CA LEU A 99 13.69 6.67 4.31
C LEU A 99 13.06 6.52 2.93
N GLU A 100 13.85 6.50 1.85
CA GLU A 100 13.38 6.20 0.50
C GLU A 100 13.00 4.73 0.34
N ARG A 101 13.59 3.84 1.16
CA ARG A 101 13.41 2.38 1.09
C ARG A 101 12.14 1.89 1.80
N HIS A 102 11.09 2.72 1.88
CA HIS A 102 9.78 2.34 2.40
C HIS A 102 9.82 1.85 3.87
N PRO A 103 10.08 2.73 4.86
CA PRO A 103 10.15 2.33 6.27
C PRO A 103 8.80 1.83 6.81
N HIS A 104 7.69 2.18 6.15
CA HIS A 104 6.35 1.82 6.59
C HIS A 104 6.10 0.30 6.72
N PRO A 105 6.47 -0.57 5.77
CA PRO A 105 6.31 -2.02 5.93
C PRO A 105 6.99 -2.58 7.19
N MET A 106 8.14 -2.03 7.57
CA MET A 106 8.84 -2.42 8.79
C MET A 106 8.07 -2.01 10.05
N THR A 107 7.60 -0.77 10.08
CA THR A 107 6.99 -0.19 11.30
C THR A 107 5.61 -0.74 11.61
N VAL A 108 4.82 -1.15 10.61
CA VAL A 108 3.46 -1.66 10.81
C VAL A 108 3.39 -2.99 11.54
N HIS A 109 4.45 -3.81 11.48
CA HIS A 109 4.46 -5.10 12.15
C HIS A 109 4.37 -4.96 13.67
N PHE A 110 4.96 -3.91 14.25
CA PHE A 110 4.94 -3.70 15.70
C PHE A 110 3.52 -3.51 16.26
N PRO A 111 2.72 -2.53 15.83
CA PRO A 111 1.35 -2.40 16.34
C PRO A 111 0.48 -3.62 16.03
N ILE A 112 0.65 -4.27 14.86
CA ILE A 112 -0.09 -5.49 14.52
C ILE A 112 0.16 -6.56 15.58
N VAL A 113 1.42 -6.90 15.83
CA VAL A 113 1.78 -7.94 16.80
C VAL A 113 1.32 -7.56 18.20
N PHE A 114 1.56 -6.33 18.64
CA PHE A 114 1.20 -5.92 19.98
C PHE A 114 -0.31 -5.92 20.23
N PHE A 115 -1.14 -5.36 19.32
CA PHE A 115 -2.59 -5.39 19.52
C PHE A 115 -3.19 -6.80 19.46
N LEU A 116 -2.67 -7.68 18.60
CA LEU A 116 -3.09 -9.10 18.60
C LEU A 116 -2.65 -9.81 19.88
N SER A 117 -1.45 -9.50 20.38
CA SER A 117 -0.95 -10.06 21.66
C SER A 117 -1.77 -9.59 22.85
N VAL A 118 -2.28 -8.34 22.83
CA VAL A 118 -3.24 -7.86 23.86
C VAL A 118 -4.43 -8.80 23.95
N VAL A 119 -5.04 -9.12 22.82
CA VAL A 119 -6.21 -10.02 22.76
C VAL A 119 -5.84 -11.40 23.28
N LEU A 120 -4.76 -11.98 22.75
CA LEU A 120 -4.28 -13.30 23.12
C LEU A 120 -4.05 -13.41 24.63
N PHE A 121 -3.26 -12.50 25.21
CA PHE A 121 -2.91 -12.57 26.63
C PHE A 121 -4.08 -12.24 27.56
N ASN A 122 -5.06 -11.43 27.13
CA ASN A 122 -6.31 -11.28 27.89
C ASN A 122 -7.13 -12.58 27.89
N ILE A 123 -7.26 -13.26 26.75
CA ILE A 123 -7.96 -14.55 26.66
C ILE A 123 -7.26 -15.59 27.55
N LEU A 124 -5.92 -15.68 27.47
CA LEU A 124 -5.16 -16.61 28.32
C LEU A 124 -5.33 -16.29 29.81
N TYR A 125 -5.34 -15.00 30.18
CA TYR A 125 -5.60 -14.64 31.57
C TYR A 125 -6.99 -15.04 32.03
N LEU A 126 -8.02 -14.76 31.23
CA LEU A 126 -9.41 -15.12 31.56
C LEU A 126 -9.62 -16.64 31.63
N SER A 127 -8.85 -17.42 30.85
CA SER A 127 -8.96 -18.89 30.82
C SER A 127 -8.20 -19.57 31.95
N TYR A 128 -7.01 -19.07 32.30
CA TYR A 128 -6.09 -19.75 33.21
C TYR A 128 -5.83 -19.02 34.53
N GLY A 129 -6.23 -17.74 34.67
CA GLY A 129 -6.04 -16.93 35.87
C GLY A 129 -4.60 -16.57 36.21
N VAL A 130 -3.64 -16.79 35.27
CA VAL A 130 -2.22 -16.57 35.51
C VAL A 130 -1.88 -15.08 35.43
N ALA A 131 -1.45 -14.48 36.55
CA ALA A 131 -1.20 -13.03 36.67
C ALA A 131 -0.19 -12.47 35.66
N SER A 132 0.81 -13.28 35.25
CA SER A 132 1.78 -12.84 34.24
C SER A 132 1.11 -12.49 32.87
N PHE A 133 0.08 -13.23 32.47
CA PHE A 133 -0.66 -12.92 31.23
C PHE A 133 -1.37 -11.56 31.33
N LYS A 134 -1.92 -11.24 32.50
CA LYS A 134 -2.54 -9.93 32.77
C LYS A 134 -1.53 -8.81 32.61
N SER A 135 -0.33 -8.94 33.16
CA SER A 135 0.75 -7.96 33.05
C SER A 135 1.29 -7.83 31.61
N THR A 136 1.51 -8.99 30.95
CA THR A 136 1.98 -9.03 29.55
C THR A 136 1.00 -8.33 28.61
N SER A 137 -0.31 -8.58 28.77
CA SER A 137 -1.35 -7.89 28.02
C SER A 137 -1.27 -6.36 28.15
N LEU A 138 -1.04 -5.85 29.38
CA LEU A 138 -0.88 -4.41 29.63
C LEU A 138 0.36 -3.85 28.94
N HIS A 139 1.51 -4.55 29.04
CA HIS A 139 2.74 -4.13 28.37
C HIS A 139 2.57 -4.11 26.83
N CYS A 140 1.90 -5.11 26.26
CA CYS A 140 1.58 -5.14 24.84
C CYS A 140 0.65 -4.00 24.45
N LEU A 141 -0.35 -3.64 25.27
CA LEU A 141 -1.25 -2.51 24.99
C LEU A 141 -0.49 -1.19 24.95
N ILE A 142 0.40 -0.95 25.90
CA ILE A 142 1.25 0.24 25.93
C ILE A 142 2.18 0.29 24.71
N ALA A 143 2.85 -0.84 24.40
CA ALA A 143 3.75 -0.94 23.25
C ALA A 143 3.01 -0.75 21.92
N GLY A 144 1.80 -1.28 21.80
CA GLY A 144 0.92 -1.08 20.66
C GLY A 144 0.55 0.40 20.44
N LEU A 145 0.16 1.07 21.53
CA LEU A 145 -0.18 2.50 21.52
C LEU A 145 1.02 3.40 21.21
N LEU A 146 2.23 3.05 21.62
CA LEU A 146 3.44 3.79 21.29
C LEU A 146 3.90 3.56 19.84
N SER A 147 3.76 2.34 19.33
CA SER A 147 4.19 1.98 17.97
C SER A 147 3.19 2.39 16.88
N LEU A 148 1.90 2.47 17.18
CA LEU A 148 0.87 2.81 16.20
C LEU A 148 1.03 4.22 15.60
N PRO A 149 1.27 5.30 16.36
CA PRO A 149 1.55 6.63 15.80
C PRO A 149 2.78 6.64 14.88
N VAL A 150 3.83 5.89 15.23
CA VAL A 150 5.03 5.75 14.37
C VAL A 150 4.66 5.10 13.04
N ALA A 151 3.88 4.02 13.07
CA ALA A 151 3.39 3.36 11.86
C ALA A 151 2.46 4.28 11.03
N MET A 152 1.62 5.09 11.67
CA MET A 152 0.78 6.07 10.99
C MET A 152 1.62 7.17 10.31
N LEU A 153 2.61 7.73 10.99
CA LEU A 153 3.50 8.75 10.43
C LEU A 153 4.31 8.21 9.24
N THR A 154 4.90 7.03 9.38
CA THR A 154 5.63 6.40 8.26
C THR A 154 4.71 6.05 7.10
N GLY A 155 3.45 5.70 7.37
CA GLY A 155 2.43 5.46 6.34
C GLY A 155 2.04 6.73 5.58
N LEU A 156 1.83 7.83 6.30
CA LEU A 156 1.57 9.15 5.69
C LEU A 156 2.76 9.63 4.87
N PHE A 157 3.98 9.43 5.38
CA PHE A 157 5.22 9.75 4.67
C PHE A 157 5.32 8.95 3.35
N THR A 158 5.12 7.62 3.41
CA THR A 158 5.14 6.75 2.22
C THR A 158 4.05 7.14 1.21
N TRP A 159 2.83 7.44 1.68
CA TRP A 159 1.75 7.91 0.81
C TRP A 159 2.09 9.24 0.14
N TRP A 160 2.69 10.16 0.88
CA TRP A 160 3.10 11.44 0.34
C TRP A 160 4.22 11.26 -0.70
N LEU A 161 5.25 10.46 -0.40
CA LEU A 161 6.42 10.28 -1.26
C LEU A 161 6.08 9.51 -2.54
N ASN A 162 5.41 8.35 -2.42
CA ASN A 162 5.23 7.41 -3.53
C ASN A 162 3.93 7.61 -4.31
N TYR A 163 2.94 8.23 -3.69
CA TYR A 163 1.62 8.44 -4.32
C TYR A 163 1.29 9.94 -4.45
N MET A 164 2.26 10.83 -4.23
CA MET A 164 2.10 12.29 -4.33
C MET A 164 0.88 12.82 -3.55
N ALA A 165 0.57 12.19 -2.41
CA ALA A 165 -0.60 12.48 -1.58
C ALA A 165 -1.93 12.49 -2.36
N ARG A 166 -2.04 11.74 -3.44
CA ARG A 166 -3.31 11.61 -4.20
C ARG A 166 -4.38 11.00 -3.29
N PRO A 167 -5.61 11.52 -3.31
CA PRO A 167 -6.68 10.97 -2.50
C PRO A 167 -7.04 9.56 -2.98
N MET A 168 -6.75 8.57 -2.15
CA MET A 168 -7.02 7.16 -2.43
C MET A 168 -7.95 6.61 -1.36
N ARG A 169 -9.08 6.02 -1.77
CA ARG A 169 -10.07 5.45 -0.85
C ARG A 169 -9.46 4.46 0.17
N ALA A 170 -8.55 3.60 -0.29
CA ALA A 170 -7.88 2.63 0.59
C ALA A 170 -7.00 3.32 1.64
N VAL A 171 -6.29 4.39 1.28
CA VAL A 171 -5.46 5.16 2.22
C VAL A 171 -6.34 5.88 3.25
N THR A 172 -7.41 6.54 2.81
CA THR A 172 -8.35 7.23 3.71
C THR A 172 -8.96 6.25 4.72
N LEU A 173 -9.43 5.08 4.26
CA LEU A 173 -9.96 4.04 5.13
C LEU A 173 -8.91 3.53 6.14
N LYS A 174 -7.66 3.32 5.70
CA LYS A 174 -6.58 2.92 6.62
C LYS A 174 -6.33 3.96 7.71
N ILE A 175 -6.26 5.24 7.35
CA ILE A 175 -6.06 6.34 8.31
C ILE A 175 -7.20 6.36 9.32
N THR A 176 -8.46 6.30 8.85
CA THR A 176 -9.64 6.30 9.71
C THR A 176 -9.65 5.09 10.67
N MET A 177 -9.41 3.88 10.15
CA MET A 177 -9.36 2.67 10.98
C MET A 177 -8.21 2.68 11.98
N SER A 178 -7.04 3.22 11.59
CA SER A 178 -5.91 3.38 12.53
C SER A 178 -6.21 4.39 13.63
N ALA A 179 -6.93 5.47 13.32
CA ALA A 179 -7.38 6.42 14.33
C ALA A 179 -8.42 5.78 15.30
N ILE A 180 -9.35 5.00 14.78
CA ILE A 180 -10.30 4.22 15.59
C ILE A 180 -9.55 3.25 16.50
N LEU A 181 -8.56 2.52 15.98
CA LEU A 181 -7.73 1.59 16.76
C LEU A 181 -6.97 2.32 17.87
N LEU A 182 -6.43 3.51 17.58
CA LEU A 182 -5.74 4.34 18.56
C LEU A 182 -6.68 4.77 19.70
N ILE A 183 -7.87 5.24 19.34
CA ILE A 183 -8.90 5.68 20.33
C ILE A 183 -9.38 4.48 21.17
N ALA A 184 -9.65 3.33 20.53
CA ALA A 184 -10.08 2.13 21.22
C ALA A 184 -9.00 1.60 22.17
N GLY A 185 -7.73 1.61 21.72
CA GLY A 185 -6.59 1.23 22.55
C GLY A 185 -6.37 2.18 23.74
N ALA A 186 -6.45 3.49 23.51
CA ALA A 186 -6.37 4.48 24.58
C ALA A 186 -7.52 4.32 25.58
N GLY A 187 -8.75 4.11 25.12
CA GLY A 187 -9.90 3.85 25.98
C GLY A 187 -9.73 2.57 26.81
N ALA A 188 -9.22 1.49 26.19
CA ALA A 188 -8.91 0.26 26.92
C ALA A 188 -7.82 0.48 27.97
N LEU A 189 -6.78 1.26 27.66
CA LEU A 189 -5.72 1.57 28.63
C LEU A 189 -6.26 2.43 29.80
N LEU A 190 -7.08 3.42 29.53
CA LEU A 190 -7.72 4.26 30.56
C LEU A 190 -8.59 3.40 31.48
N LEU A 191 -9.45 2.55 30.92
CA LEU A 191 -10.23 1.61 31.73
C LEU A 191 -9.35 0.71 32.59
N ARG A 192 -8.24 0.24 32.05
CA ARG A 192 -7.29 -0.60 32.78
C ARG A 192 -6.61 0.09 33.95
N ILE A 193 -6.35 1.41 33.83
CA ILE A 193 -5.71 2.24 34.86
C ILE A 193 -6.72 2.67 35.92
N PHE A 194 -7.89 3.15 35.50
CA PHE A 194 -8.84 3.79 36.40
C PHE A 194 -9.88 2.85 37.01
N VAL A 195 -10.04 1.64 36.48
CA VAL A 195 -10.98 0.65 37.02
C VAL A 195 -10.21 -0.56 37.54
N PRO A 196 -9.93 -0.60 38.87
CA PRO A 196 -9.25 -1.73 39.48
C PRO A 196 -10.01 -3.03 39.21
N GLY A 197 -9.27 -4.07 38.82
CA GLY A 197 -9.90 -5.38 38.57
C GLY A 197 -10.81 -5.43 37.34
N ILE A 198 -10.60 -4.57 36.33
CA ILE A 198 -11.48 -4.47 35.13
C ILE A 198 -11.66 -5.82 34.43
N LEU A 199 -10.67 -6.70 34.45
CA LEU A 199 -10.72 -8.02 33.82
C LEU A 199 -11.58 -9.02 34.60
N GLU A 200 -11.67 -8.82 35.90
CA GLU A 200 -12.50 -9.60 36.84
C GLU A 200 -13.89 -8.99 37.01
N ALA A 201 -14.06 -7.75 36.55
CA ALA A 201 -15.30 -7.00 36.73
C ALA A 201 -16.42 -7.60 35.87
N ARG A 202 -17.50 -8.08 36.54
CA ARG A 202 -18.70 -8.62 35.89
C ARG A 202 -19.70 -7.53 35.48
N GLY A 203 -19.36 -6.26 35.62
CA GLY A 203 -20.22 -5.12 35.32
C GLY A 203 -20.04 -4.58 33.88
N ILE A 204 -20.78 -3.51 33.58
CA ILE A 204 -20.76 -2.84 32.27
C ILE A 204 -19.35 -2.43 31.84
N ALA A 205 -18.52 -1.95 32.78
CA ALA A 205 -17.15 -1.55 32.49
C ALA A 205 -16.29 -2.71 31.95
N GLY A 206 -16.43 -3.90 32.52
CA GLY A 206 -15.74 -5.12 32.03
C GLY A 206 -16.20 -5.51 30.64
N ILE A 207 -17.50 -5.43 30.37
CA ILE A 207 -18.05 -5.71 29.02
C ILE A 207 -17.50 -4.71 28.00
N ILE A 208 -17.53 -3.41 28.30
CA ILE A 208 -16.97 -2.37 27.41
C ILE A 208 -15.48 -2.65 27.15
N TYR A 209 -14.69 -2.96 28.18
CA TYR A 209 -13.30 -3.30 28.03
C TYR A 209 -13.08 -4.49 27.09
N LEU A 210 -13.84 -5.56 27.24
CA LEU A 210 -13.76 -6.75 26.40
C LEU A 210 -14.15 -6.44 24.94
N ILE A 211 -15.19 -5.63 24.71
CA ILE A 211 -15.58 -5.19 23.36
C ILE A 211 -14.43 -4.40 22.71
N LEU A 212 -13.81 -3.46 23.44
CA LEU A 212 -12.65 -2.70 22.94
C LEU A 212 -11.50 -3.62 22.57
N ILE A 213 -11.12 -4.56 23.45
CA ILE A 213 -10.01 -5.48 23.19
C ILE A 213 -10.32 -6.38 21.98
N LEU A 214 -11.50 -6.98 21.93
CA LEU A 214 -11.87 -7.88 20.82
C LEU A 214 -11.98 -7.13 19.48
N SER A 215 -12.30 -5.84 19.50
CA SER A 215 -12.35 -5.01 18.27
C SER A 215 -10.97 -4.85 17.62
N PHE A 216 -9.88 -5.07 18.33
CA PHE A 216 -8.52 -4.98 17.76
C PHE A 216 -8.29 -5.99 16.63
N VAL A 217 -8.84 -7.20 16.75
CA VAL A 217 -8.67 -8.25 15.72
C VAL A 217 -9.23 -7.80 14.36
N PRO A 218 -10.52 -7.46 14.22
CA PRO A 218 -11.07 -7.04 12.93
C PRO A 218 -10.45 -5.72 12.43
N LEU A 219 -10.13 -4.76 13.33
CA LEU A 219 -9.49 -3.50 12.93
C LEU A 219 -8.10 -3.73 12.35
N VAL A 220 -7.24 -4.46 13.05
CA VAL A 220 -5.89 -4.79 12.58
C VAL A 220 -5.92 -5.59 11.29
N SER A 221 -6.84 -6.58 11.19
CA SER A 221 -7.01 -7.39 9.97
C SER A 221 -7.45 -6.55 8.78
N ALA A 222 -8.40 -5.65 8.97
CA ALA A 222 -8.87 -4.75 7.91
C ALA A 222 -7.79 -3.76 7.46
N ILE A 223 -7.04 -3.16 8.40
CA ILE A 223 -5.91 -2.27 8.11
C ILE A 223 -4.83 -3.02 7.31
N GLY A 224 -4.50 -4.23 7.71
CA GLY A 224 -3.54 -5.10 7.02
C GLY A 224 -4.00 -5.47 5.61
N TRP A 225 -5.27 -5.86 5.45
CA TRP A 225 -5.87 -6.18 4.15
C TRP A 225 -5.84 -4.99 3.19
N LEU A 226 -6.26 -3.80 3.65
CA LEU A 226 -6.19 -2.57 2.86
C LEU A 226 -4.74 -2.24 2.46
N GLY A 227 -3.76 -2.53 3.33
CA GLY A 227 -2.34 -2.40 3.00
C GLY A 227 -1.91 -3.35 1.89
N ALA A 228 -2.31 -4.61 1.97
CA ALA A 228 -2.00 -5.61 0.95
C ALA A 228 -2.57 -5.26 -0.42
N THR A 229 -3.78 -4.69 -0.51
CA THR A 229 -4.38 -4.27 -1.79
C THR A 229 -3.62 -3.13 -2.47
N LEU A 230 -2.88 -2.31 -1.72
CA LEU A 230 -2.03 -1.25 -2.28
C LEU A 230 -0.70 -1.79 -2.81
N THR A 231 -0.17 -2.84 -2.18
CA THR A 231 1.13 -3.43 -2.54
C THR A 231 0.98 -4.52 -3.62
N PHE A 232 -0.12 -5.27 -3.57
CA PHE A 232 -0.41 -6.39 -4.48
C PHE A 232 -1.79 -6.18 -5.11
N PRO A 233 -1.92 -5.28 -6.10
CA PRO A 233 -3.20 -5.07 -6.78
C PRO A 233 -3.60 -6.36 -7.51
N ILE A 234 -4.74 -6.93 -7.10
CA ILE A 234 -5.33 -8.06 -7.82
C ILE A 234 -5.86 -7.53 -9.15
N ALA A 235 -5.26 -7.94 -10.26
CA ALA A 235 -5.83 -7.67 -11.58
C ALA A 235 -7.25 -8.27 -11.60
N ARG A 236 -8.28 -7.43 -11.71
CA ARG A 236 -9.64 -7.94 -11.93
C ARG A 236 -9.62 -8.66 -13.27
N ARG A 237 -9.86 -9.96 -13.21
CA ARG A 237 -10.10 -10.81 -14.39
C ARG A 237 -11.40 -10.44 -15.04
#